data_ad8d46ba831dd33cd6aff9cba03f6238
#
_entry.id   ad8d46ba831dd33cd6aff9cba03f6238
#
_cell.length_a   1.000
_cell.length_b   1.000
_cell.length_c   1.000
_cell.angle_alpha   90.00
_cell.angle_beta   90.00
_cell.angle_gamma   90.00
#
_symmetry.space_group_name_H-M   'P 1'
#
loop_
_entity.id
_entity.type
_entity.pdbx_description
1 polymer ?
#
loop_
_entity_poly.entity_id
_entity_poly.type
_entity_poly.pdbx_seq_one_letter_code
_entity_poly.pdbx_strand_id
1 'polypeptide(L)'
;MEAHSLYLKKKVKASNQEFNYLTNLLPKFISKVKNTNVELNCNLKPIFIMGLPRSGTTLIENVISSSDNKINVGGEAGILSKVFFSNNIISNYDSKELIPNFNFKKDEFELLKVSILNQYQQQKIETSNGYFTDKSLENILYIDLISKIFPNAKFVYCKRNKYANFLGILRVFLPNLYWTHSVEKVIYMMNIYNNKIKDIINENKINVKIVELENFSSMALLKQHAFDTSKHSIELSLCKKPK
;
A
#
# COMPACT_ATOMS: atom_id res chain seq x y z
N MET A 1 -19.58 -0.99 -17.82
CA MET A 1 -18.48 -1.31 -18.76
C MET A 1 -18.29 -0.25 -19.85
N GLU A 2 -19.36 0.28 -20.45
CA GLU A 2 -19.26 1.32 -21.47
C GLU A 2 -18.50 2.57 -21.00
N ALA A 3 -18.82 3.12 -19.82
CA ALA A 3 -18.12 4.27 -19.24
C ALA A 3 -16.61 4.01 -19.05
N HIS A 4 -16.22 2.80 -18.63
CA HIS A 4 -14.82 2.42 -18.51
C HIS A 4 -14.10 2.41 -19.86
N SER A 5 -14.75 1.84 -20.89
CA SER A 5 -14.19 1.80 -22.25
C SER A 5 -14.01 3.21 -22.82
N LEU A 6 -15.01 4.07 -22.69
CA LEU A 6 -14.93 5.47 -23.14
C LEU A 6 -13.82 6.25 -22.42
N TYR A 7 -13.67 6.02 -21.11
CA TYR A 7 -12.62 6.66 -20.32
C TYR A 7 -11.21 6.22 -20.78
N LEU A 8 -10.99 4.92 -20.96
CA LEU A 8 -9.71 4.41 -21.44
C LEU A 8 -9.33 4.93 -22.82
N LYS A 9 -10.30 5.04 -23.76
CA LYS A 9 -10.05 5.63 -25.08
C LYS A 9 -9.46 7.03 -24.99
N LYS A 10 -9.89 7.84 -24.01
CA LYS A 10 -9.37 9.19 -23.76
C LYS A 10 -8.04 9.22 -23.00
N LYS A 11 -7.66 8.13 -22.32
CA LYS A 11 -6.52 8.07 -21.39
C LYS A 11 -5.51 6.96 -21.74
N VAL A 12 -5.47 6.54 -23.00
CA VAL A 12 -4.63 5.39 -23.46
C VAL A 12 -3.17 5.53 -23.01
N LYS A 13 -2.55 6.69 -23.28
CA LYS A 13 -1.15 6.94 -22.92
C LYS A 13 -0.94 6.83 -21.41
N ALA A 14 -1.72 7.58 -20.62
CA ALA A 14 -1.61 7.57 -19.17
C ALA A 14 -1.84 6.18 -18.57
N SER A 15 -2.83 5.44 -19.09
CA SER A 15 -3.11 4.06 -18.68
C SER A 15 -1.96 3.10 -18.98
N ASN A 16 -1.28 3.28 -20.10
CA ASN A 16 -0.14 2.43 -20.45
C ASN A 16 1.10 2.79 -19.63
N GLN A 17 1.33 4.08 -19.38
CA GLN A 17 2.42 4.55 -18.51
C GLN A 17 2.24 4.07 -17.07
N GLU A 18 1.03 4.23 -16.49
CA GLU A 18 0.72 3.71 -15.15
C GLU A 18 0.97 2.19 -15.09
N PHE A 19 0.42 1.45 -16.05
CA PHE A 19 0.53 0.00 -16.07
C PHE A 19 2.00 -0.44 -16.21
N ASN A 20 2.76 0.17 -17.12
CA ASN A 20 4.19 -0.10 -17.26
C ASN A 20 4.97 0.25 -15.98
N TYR A 21 4.63 1.38 -15.35
CA TYR A 21 5.23 1.76 -14.07
C TYR A 21 5.01 0.69 -13.00
N LEU A 22 3.76 0.31 -12.75
CA LEU A 22 3.40 -0.62 -11.68
C LEU A 22 3.88 -2.06 -11.92
N THR A 23 3.95 -2.48 -13.20
CA THR A 23 4.21 -3.89 -13.53
C THR A 23 5.65 -4.18 -13.99
N ASN A 24 6.40 -3.16 -14.38
CA ASN A 24 7.74 -3.32 -14.92
C ASN A 24 8.78 -2.43 -14.21
N LEU A 25 8.60 -1.10 -14.21
CA LEU A 25 9.63 -0.18 -13.71
C LEU A 25 9.76 -0.23 -12.18
N LEU A 26 8.63 -0.13 -11.46
CA LEU A 26 8.62 -0.17 -10.00
C LEU A 26 9.14 -1.50 -9.44
N PRO A 27 8.74 -2.68 -9.92
CA PRO A 27 9.33 -3.94 -9.47
C PRO A 27 10.83 -4.02 -9.66
N LYS A 28 11.36 -3.53 -10.78
CA LYS A 28 12.82 -3.46 -11.01
C LYS A 28 13.52 -2.53 -10.03
N PHE A 29 12.91 -1.37 -9.74
CA PHE A 29 13.43 -0.44 -8.74
C PHE A 29 13.45 -1.08 -7.35
N ILE A 30 12.33 -1.68 -6.93
CA ILE A 30 12.20 -2.36 -5.63
C ILE A 30 13.17 -3.53 -5.49
N SER A 31 13.43 -4.27 -6.56
CA SER A 31 14.46 -5.32 -6.55
C SER A 31 15.85 -4.76 -6.23
N LYS A 32 16.21 -3.59 -6.77
CA LYS A 32 17.47 -2.92 -6.39
C LYS A 32 17.46 -2.47 -4.93
N VAL A 33 16.34 -1.91 -4.44
CA VAL A 33 16.16 -1.54 -3.03
C VAL A 33 16.36 -2.73 -2.10
N LYS A 34 15.79 -3.89 -2.42
CA LYS A 34 15.95 -5.13 -1.62
C LYS A 34 17.42 -5.48 -1.38
N ASN A 35 18.24 -5.31 -2.39
CA ASN A 35 19.66 -5.69 -2.40
C ASN A 35 20.57 -4.66 -1.71
N THR A 36 20.03 -3.56 -1.17
CA THR A 36 20.83 -2.58 -0.40
C THR A 36 20.92 -2.98 1.08
N ASN A 37 22.05 -2.67 1.71
CA ASN A 37 22.24 -2.81 3.16
C ASN A 37 22.02 -1.48 3.89
N VAL A 38 20.99 -0.71 3.46
CA VAL A 38 20.69 0.57 4.08
C VAL A 38 19.76 0.37 5.26
N GLU A 39 20.17 0.90 6.41
CA GLU A 39 19.37 1.00 7.63
C GLU A 39 19.22 2.48 7.99
N LEU A 40 18.00 2.93 8.19
CA LEU A 40 17.67 4.28 8.62
C LEU A 40 17.16 4.27 10.06
N ASN A 41 17.48 5.33 10.80
CA ASN A 41 16.87 5.58 12.09
C ASN A 41 15.58 6.37 11.90
N CYS A 42 14.47 5.81 12.38
CA CYS A 42 13.18 6.47 12.38
C CYS A 42 12.33 5.95 13.54
N ASN A 43 11.91 6.87 14.42
CA ASN A 43 11.09 6.53 15.60
C ASN A 43 9.59 6.49 15.27
N LEU A 44 9.20 6.92 14.07
CA LEU A 44 7.82 6.85 13.64
C LEU A 44 7.36 5.40 13.49
N LYS A 45 6.08 5.20 13.78
CA LYS A 45 5.42 3.88 13.75
C LYS A 45 4.18 3.94 12.84
N PRO A 46 4.35 4.25 11.55
CA PRO A 46 3.22 4.29 10.64
C PRO A 46 2.58 2.91 10.50
N ILE A 47 1.27 2.90 10.28
CA ILE A 47 0.48 1.70 10.05
C ILE A 47 0.01 1.71 8.59
N PHE A 48 0.66 0.91 7.77
CA PHE A 48 0.32 0.79 6.36
C PHE A 48 -0.79 -0.25 6.16
N ILE A 49 -1.94 0.22 5.68
CA ILE A 49 -3.10 -0.61 5.41
C ILE A 49 -3.19 -0.81 3.90
N MET A 50 -2.92 -2.02 3.46
CA MET A 50 -2.73 -2.37 2.05
C MET A 50 -3.80 -3.35 1.58
N GLY A 51 -4.03 -3.38 0.29
CA GLY A 51 -4.94 -4.33 -0.36
C GLY A 51 -5.42 -3.82 -1.70
N LEU A 52 -6.12 -4.67 -2.44
CA LEU A 52 -6.78 -4.26 -3.67
C LEU A 52 -7.91 -3.26 -3.40
N PRO A 53 -8.29 -2.41 -4.35
CA PRO A 53 -9.51 -1.62 -4.22
C PRO A 53 -10.69 -2.52 -3.82
N ARG A 54 -11.56 -2.03 -2.96
CA ARG A 54 -12.75 -2.77 -2.47
C ARG A 54 -12.45 -4.00 -1.60
N SER A 55 -11.26 -4.14 -1.05
CA SER A 55 -10.90 -5.22 -0.11
C SER A 55 -11.23 -4.92 1.36
N GLY A 56 -11.83 -3.76 1.68
CA GLY A 56 -12.22 -3.41 3.05
C GLY A 56 -11.18 -2.57 3.80
N THR A 57 -10.18 -2.01 3.14
CA THR A 57 -9.13 -1.18 3.75
C THR A 57 -9.69 -0.01 4.57
N THR A 58 -10.75 0.66 4.10
CA THR A 58 -11.40 1.76 4.86
C THR A 58 -12.05 1.27 6.16
N LEU A 59 -12.68 0.09 6.14
CA LEU A 59 -13.25 -0.49 7.35
C LEU A 59 -12.15 -0.77 8.39
N ILE A 60 -11.05 -1.37 7.95
CA ILE A 60 -9.92 -1.69 8.83
C ILE A 60 -9.26 -0.42 9.36
N GLU A 61 -9.09 0.62 8.56
CA GLU A 61 -8.58 1.91 9.03
C GLU A 61 -9.45 2.50 10.13
N ASN A 62 -10.78 2.50 9.95
CA ASN A 62 -11.72 3.01 10.95
C ASN A 62 -11.65 2.21 12.26
N VAL A 63 -11.48 0.88 12.18
CA VAL A 63 -11.32 0.04 13.38
C VAL A 63 -10.02 0.38 14.10
N ILE A 64 -8.92 0.48 13.39
CA ILE A 64 -7.60 0.80 13.95
C ILE A 64 -7.65 2.19 14.61
N SER A 65 -8.14 3.21 13.93
CA SER A 65 -8.20 4.58 14.45
C SER A 65 -9.17 4.74 15.62
N SER A 66 -10.25 3.94 15.67
CA SER A 66 -11.18 3.97 16.81
C SER A 66 -10.68 3.21 18.04
N SER A 67 -9.61 2.43 17.91
CA SER A 67 -9.06 1.64 19.03
C SER A 67 -8.14 2.47 19.93
N ASP A 68 -7.48 3.49 19.40
CA ASP A 68 -6.61 4.39 20.15
C ASP A 68 -6.66 5.80 19.53
N ASN A 69 -7.09 6.78 20.32
CA ASN A 69 -7.19 8.20 19.92
C ASN A 69 -5.83 8.84 19.56
N LYS A 70 -4.72 8.14 19.81
CA LYS A 70 -3.36 8.59 19.44
C LYS A 70 -3.01 8.27 18.00
N ILE A 71 -3.83 7.46 17.29
CA ILE A 71 -3.58 7.07 15.91
C ILE A 71 -4.24 8.08 14.97
N ASN A 72 -3.43 8.84 14.25
CA ASN A 72 -3.90 9.81 13.27
C ASN A 72 -4.27 9.12 11.96
N VAL A 73 -5.41 9.48 11.37
CA VAL A 73 -5.90 8.88 10.12
C VAL A 73 -5.27 9.60 8.93
N GLY A 74 -4.52 8.86 8.11
CA GLY A 74 -3.89 9.37 6.90
C GLY A 74 -4.68 9.10 5.61
N GLY A 75 -5.58 8.13 5.61
CA GLY A 75 -6.41 7.79 4.45
C GLY A 75 -5.61 7.35 3.23
N GLU A 76 -6.17 7.58 2.03
CA GLU A 76 -5.53 7.27 0.74
C GLU A 76 -4.65 8.44 0.27
N ALA A 77 -3.57 8.69 0.97
CA ALA A 77 -2.72 9.86 0.73
C ALA A 77 -1.88 9.75 -0.56
N GLY A 78 -1.57 8.55 -1.03
CA GLY A 78 -0.78 8.29 -2.24
C GLY A 78 0.64 8.88 -2.17
N ILE A 79 1.23 8.93 -0.97
CA ILE A 79 2.47 9.67 -0.69
C ILE A 79 3.63 9.14 -1.52
N LEU A 80 3.83 7.82 -1.55
CA LEU A 80 4.98 7.23 -2.25
C LEU A 80 4.95 7.53 -3.73
N SER A 81 3.82 7.31 -4.39
CA SER A 81 3.67 7.65 -5.81
C SER A 81 3.90 9.13 -6.07
N LYS A 82 3.34 10.02 -5.24
CA LYS A 82 3.56 11.47 -5.38
C LYS A 82 5.03 11.83 -5.26
N VAL A 83 5.75 11.28 -4.26
CA VAL A 83 7.19 11.53 -4.08
C VAL A 83 7.99 11.00 -5.25
N PHE A 84 7.68 9.80 -5.74
CA PHE A 84 8.36 9.21 -6.89
C PHE A 84 8.21 10.06 -8.16
N PHE A 85 7.01 10.57 -8.42
CA PHE A 85 6.74 11.43 -9.58
C PHE A 85 7.33 12.83 -9.39
N SER A 86 7.14 13.49 -8.25
CA SER A 86 7.60 14.87 -8.02
C SER A 86 9.13 14.98 -7.99
N ASN A 87 9.82 13.96 -7.47
CA ASN A 87 11.29 13.93 -7.43
C ASN A 87 11.90 13.25 -8.67
N ASN A 88 11.06 12.86 -9.63
CA ASN A 88 11.50 12.18 -10.86
C ASN A 88 12.43 10.98 -10.58
N ILE A 89 12.11 10.18 -9.53
CA ILE A 89 12.95 9.05 -9.07
C ILE A 89 13.10 8.00 -10.17
N ILE A 90 12.06 7.77 -10.95
CA ILE A 90 12.08 6.93 -12.14
C ILE A 90 11.76 7.81 -13.35
N SER A 91 12.62 7.77 -14.35
CA SER A 91 12.43 8.49 -15.61
C SER A 91 11.83 7.61 -16.68
N ASN A 92 11.22 8.23 -17.68
CA ASN A 92 10.74 7.60 -18.91
C ASN A 92 9.78 6.44 -18.71
N TYR A 93 8.55 6.77 -18.30
CA TYR A 93 7.46 5.81 -18.05
C TYR A 93 7.00 5.02 -19.29
N ASP A 94 7.42 5.40 -20.47
CA ASP A 94 7.17 4.69 -21.73
C ASP A 94 8.25 3.62 -22.02
N SER A 95 9.41 3.68 -21.34
CA SER A 95 10.50 2.72 -21.51
C SER A 95 10.19 1.38 -20.83
N LYS A 96 10.74 0.30 -21.39
CA LYS A 96 10.83 -1.00 -20.72
C LYS A 96 12.03 -1.10 -19.79
N GLU A 97 13.00 -0.22 -19.93
CA GLU A 97 14.21 -0.16 -19.11
C GLU A 97 14.02 0.78 -17.93
N LEU A 98 14.48 0.36 -16.75
CA LEU A 98 14.51 1.20 -15.58
C LEU A 98 15.68 2.20 -15.68
N ILE A 99 15.34 3.48 -15.70
CA ILE A 99 16.28 4.59 -15.62
C ILE A 99 16.00 5.34 -14.31
N PRO A 100 16.66 4.96 -13.20
CA PRO A 100 16.45 5.63 -11.92
C PRO A 100 17.34 6.86 -11.79
N ASN A 101 16.77 7.95 -11.30
CA ASN A 101 17.52 9.10 -10.77
C ASN A 101 17.73 8.92 -9.27
N PHE A 102 18.28 7.77 -8.89
CA PHE A 102 18.46 7.35 -7.50
C PHE A 102 19.64 6.38 -7.42
N ASN A 103 20.65 6.70 -6.59
CA ASN A 103 21.91 5.93 -6.54
C ASN A 103 21.92 4.82 -5.50
N PHE A 104 20.80 4.59 -4.78
CA PHE A 104 20.64 3.54 -3.77
C PHE A 104 21.63 3.62 -2.61
N LYS A 105 22.17 4.83 -2.31
CA LYS A 105 23.03 5.13 -1.18
C LYS A 105 22.21 5.62 0.02
N LYS A 106 22.76 5.54 1.22
CA LYS A 106 22.08 5.89 2.48
C LYS A 106 21.57 7.33 2.50
N ASP A 107 22.35 8.28 2.03
CA ASP A 107 22.00 9.70 1.94
C ASP A 107 20.75 9.93 1.07
N GLU A 108 20.61 9.22 -0.04
CA GLU A 108 19.43 9.32 -0.90
C GLU A 108 18.16 8.71 -0.23
N PHE A 109 18.31 7.64 0.53
CA PHE A 109 17.19 7.12 1.33
C PHE A 109 16.79 8.10 2.43
N GLU A 110 17.74 8.80 3.05
CA GLU A 110 17.44 9.87 4.04
C GLU A 110 16.70 11.04 3.36
N LEU A 111 17.14 11.50 2.18
CA LEU A 111 16.44 12.54 1.41
C LEU A 111 15.04 12.09 1.00
N LEU A 112 14.89 10.83 0.59
CA LEU A 112 13.59 10.26 0.25
C LEU A 112 12.67 10.23 1.48
N LYS A 113 13.17 9.83 2.66
CA LYS A 113 12.43 9.87 3.92
C LYS A 113 11.94 11.29 4.23
N VAL A 114 12.82 12.29 4.11
CA VAL A 114 12.44 13.70 4.31
C VAL A 114 11.35 14.12 3.33
N SER A 115 11.48 13.78 2.06
CA SER A 115 10.47 14.08 1.03
C SER A 115 9.12 13.44 1.35
N ILE A 116 9.10 12.20 1.82
CA ILE A 116 7.89 11.49 2.24
C ILE A 116 7.25 12.19 3.45
N LEU A 117 8.03 12.55 4.47
CA LEU A 117 7.52 13.24 5.66
C LEU A 117 6.95 14.63 5.33
N ASN A 118 7.61 15.38 4.45
CA ASN A 118 7.12 16.66 3.96
C ASN A 118 5.78 16.51 3.22
N GLN A 119 5.59 15.43 2.45
CA GLN A 119 4.32 15.17 1.78
C GLN A 119 3.20 14.82 2.77
N TYR A 120 3.47 14.06 3.84
CA TYR A 120 2.49 13.86 4.92
C TYR A 120 2.09 15.19 5.55
N GLN A 121 3.06 16.05 5.87
CA GLN A 121 2.80 17.37 6.44
C GLN A 121 1.98 18.26 5.50
N GLN A 122 2.31 18.32 4.21
CA GLN A 122 1.56 19.09 3.21
C GLN A 122 0.09 18.64 3.10
N GLN A 123 -0.17 17.35 3.31
CA GLN A 123 -1.53 16.80 3.33
C GLN A 123 -2.18 16.90 4.72
N LYS A 124 -1.54 17.60 5.68
CA LYS A 124 -2.03 17.77 7.04
C LYS A 124 -2.23 16.46 7.81
N ILE A 125 -1.45 15.44 7.46
CA ILE A 125 -1.43 14.17 8.18
C ILE A 125 -0.46 14.35 9.36
N GLU A 126 -1.01 14.29 10.55
CA GLU A 126 -0.26 14.51 11.79
C GLU A 126 0.62 13.29 12.10
N THR A 127 1.93 13.48 12.15
CA THR A 127 2.91 12.42 12.41
C THR A 127 3.65 12.58 13.75
N SER A 128 3.44 13.70 14.49
CA SER A 128 4.20 14.04 15.69
C SER A 128 4.04 13.03 16.82
N ASN A 129 2.86 12.42 16.97
CA ASN A 129 2.60 11.38 17.98
C ASN A 129 3.24 10.02 17.64
N GLY A 130 3.89 9.92 16.48
CA GLY A 130 4.56 8.71 16.01
C GLY A 130 3.65 7.65 15.37
N TYR A 131 2.35 7.66 15.66
CA TYR A 131 1.38 6.70 15.10
C TYR A 131 0.42 7.39 14.13
N PHE A 132 0.37 6.90 12.90
CA PHE A 132 -0.59 7.34 11.89
C PHE A 132 -0.85 6.21 10.88
N THR A 133 -1.98 6.27 10.19
CA THR A 133 -2.29 5.31 9.13
C THR A 133 -1.91 5.88 7.75
N ASP A 134 -1.58 5.02 6.82
CA ASP A 134 -1.56 5.29 5.38
C ASP A 134 -2.20 4.10 4.67
N LYS A 135 -3.34 4.36 4.05
CA LYS A 135 -4.17 3.35 3.41
C LYS A 135 -4.06 3.41 1.87
N SER A 136 -2.94 3.87 1.36
CA SER A 136 -2.72 3.90 -0.09
C SER A 136 -2.59 2.48 -0.63
N LEU A 137 -3.44 2.15 -1.61
CA LEU A 137 -3.63 0.79 -2.12
C LEU A 137 -2.33 0.17 -2.66
N GLU A 138 -1.48 0.98 -3.28
CA GLU A 138 -0.22 0.59 -3.91
C GLU A 138 0.94 0.38 -2.92
N ASN A 139 0.79 0.74 -1.64
CA ASN A 139 1.87 0.60 -0.65
C ASN A 139 2.45 -0.81 -0.57
N ILE A 140 1.68 -1.85 -0.91
CA ILE A 140 2.19 -3.22 -1.01
C ILE A 140 3.32 -3.37 -2.03
N LEU A 141 3.28 -2.59 -3.11
CA LEU A 141 4.31 -2.63 -4.16
C LEU A 141 5.61 -1.95 -3.69
N TYR A 142 5.52 -1.05 -2.71
CA TYR A 142 6.64 -0.34 -2.09
C TYR A 142 7.10 -0.93 -0.76
N ILE A 143 6.54 -2.04 -0.30
CA ILE A 143 6.72 -2.52 1.08
C ILE A 143 8.19 -2.71 1.47
N ASP A 144 9.05 -3.18 0.56
CA ASP A 144 10.49 -3.34 0.81
C ASP A 144 11.19 -2.00 1.01
N LEU A 145 10.76 -0.95 0.30
CA LEU A 145 11.23 0.42 0.48
C LEU A 145 10.73 1.00 1.79
N ILE A 146 9.43 0.86 2.06
CA ILE A 146 8.79 1.34 3.28
C ILE A 146 9.47 0.76 4.52
N SER A 147 9.76 -0.53 4.54
CA SER A 147 10.39 -1.20 5.67
C SER A 147 11.81 -0.71 5.96
N LYS A 148 12.54 -0.23 4.93
CA LYS A 148 13.86 0.39 5.10
C LYS A 148 13.76 1.83 5.62
N ILE A 149 12.78 2.59 5.13
CA ILE A 149 12.58 4.01 5.52
C ILE A 149 11.98 4.10 6.93
N PHE A 150 11.02 3.23 7.24
CA PHE A 150 10.32 3.17 8.52
C PHE A 150 10.48 1.78 9.15
N PRO A 151 11.59 1.50 9.85
CA PRO A 151 11.85 0.18 10.41
C PRO A 151 10.84 -0.24 11.48
N ASN A 152 10.15 0.71 12.09
CA ASN A 152 9.09 0.47 13.07
C ASN A 152 7.67 0.44 12.47
N ALA A 153 7.55 0.46 11.14
CA ALA A 153 6.25 0.40 10.48
C ALA A 153 5.49 -0.90 10.78
N LYS A 154 4.17 -0.79 10.84
CA LYS A 154 3.25 -1.93 10.93
C LYS A 154 2.55 -2.09 9.59
N PHE A 155 2.32 -3.35 9.21
CA PHE A 155 1.72 -3.67 7.91
C PHE A 155 0.47 -4.53 8.10
N VAL A 156 -0.63 -4.09 7.51
CA VAL A 156 -1.91 -4.81 7.48
C VAL A 156 -2.30 -5.02 6.03
N TYR A 157 -2.52 -6.26 5.63
CA TYR A 157 -3.00 -6.59 4.30
C TYR A 157 -4.46 -7.03 4.36
N CYS A 158 -5.34 -6.27 3.74
CA CYS A 158 -6.76 -6.56 3.64
C CYS A 158 -7.02 -7.49 2.44
N LYS A 159 -7.50 -8.68 2.74
CA LYS A 159 -7.86 -9.70 1.76
C LYS A 159 -9.37 -9.86 1.69
N ARG A 160 -9.89 -10.06 0.49
CA ARG A 160 -11.30 -10.34 0.23
C ARG A 160 -11.43 -11.50 -0.73
N ASN A 161 -12.58 -12.19 -0.72
CA ASN A 161 -12.90 -13.18 -1.73
C ASN A 161 -12.62 -12.62 -3.13
N LYS A 162 -11.87 -13.37 -3.94
CA LYS A 162 -11.33 -12.85 -5.21
C LYS A 162 -12.44 -12.45 -6.20
N TYR A 163 -13.54 -13.20 -6.26
CA TYR A 163 -14.66 -12.88 -7.16
C TYR A 163 -15.44 -11.65 -6.69
N ALA A 164 -15.71 -11.56 -5.39
CA ALA A 164 -16.37 -10.40 -4.79
C ALA A 164 -15.51 -9.13 -4.94
N ASN A 165 -14.18 -9.26 -4.82
CA ASN A 165 -13.25 -8.15 -5.00
C ASN A 165 -13.19 -7.71 -6.47
N PHE A 166 -13.03 -8.66 -7.40
CA PHE A 166 -13.03 -8.41 -8.85
C PHE A 166 -14.29 -7.66 -9.30
N LEU A 167 -15.48 -8.19 -8.94
CA LEU A 167 -16.75 -7.53 -9.26
C LEU A 167 -16.87 -6.17 -8.57
N GLY A 168 -16.37 -6.05 -7.34
CA GLY A 168 -16.36 -4.80 -6.60
C GLY A 168 -15.52 -3.71 -7.28
N ILE A 169 -14.38 -4.07 -7.87
CA ILE A 169 -13.52 -3.15 -8.63
C ILE A 169 -14.25 -2.70 -9.91
N LEU A 170 -14.79 -3.63 -10.69
CA LEU A 170 -15.44 -3.32 -11.97
C LEU A 170 -16.75 -2.51 -11.84
N ARG A 171 -17.40 -2.55 -10.68
CA ARG A 171 -18.65 -1.79 -10.42
C ARG A 171 -18.43 -0.34 -10.05
N VAL A 172 -17.20 0.05 -9.73
CA VAL A 172 -16.89 1.41 -9.25
C VAL A 172 -16.01 2.12 -10.28
N PHE A 173 -16.35 3.37 -10.58
CA PHE A 173 -15.51 4.21 -11.41
C PHE A 173 -14.39 4.84 -10.56
N LEU A 174 -13.13 4.43 -10.78
CA LEU A 174 -11.96 4.89 -10.05
C LEU A 174 -11.02 5.69 -10.99
N PRO A 175 -11.26 6.99 -11.19
CA PRO A 175 -10.60 7.77 -12.24
C PRO A 175 -9.08 7.90 -12.09
N ASN A 176 -8.56 7.69 -10.88
CA ASN A 176 -7.14 7.81 -10.59
C ASN A 176 -6.39 6.47 -10.66
N LEU A 177 -7.09 5.38 -11.02
CA LEU A 177 -6.53 4.04 -11.16
C LEU A 177 -6.89 3.49 -12.54
N TYR A 178 -6.12 3.87 -13.56
CA TYR A 178 -6.45 3.55 -14.96
C TYR A 178 -6.57 2.05 -15.24
N TRP A 179 -5.78 1.22 -14.54
CA TRP A 179 -5.82 -0.23 -14.69
C TRP A 179 -7.17 -0.85 -14.28
N THR A 180 -7.96 -0.17 -13.42
CA THR A 180 -9.28 -0.66 -12.97
C THR A 180 -10.35 -0.59 -14.05
N HIS A 181 -10.05 0.07 -15.17
CA HIS A 181 -10.99 0.25 -16.29
C HIS A 181 -10.84 -0.80 -17.40
N SER A 182 -9.89 -1.75 -17.27
CA SER A 182 -9.72 -2.90 -18.17
C SER A 182 -9.82 -4.20 -17.37
N VAL A 183 -10.64 -5.12 -17.82
CA VAL A 183 -10.81 -6.45 -17.22
C VAL A 183 -9.47 -7.19 -17.13
N GLU A 184 -8.70 -7.17 -18.23
CA GLU A 184 -7.40 -7.84 -18.33
C GLU A 184 -6.40 -7.24 -17.35
N LYS A 185 -6.34 -5.90 -17.24
CA LYS A 185 -5.45 -5.22 -16.32
C LYS A 185 -5.86 -5.46 -14.86
N VAL A 186 -7.16 -5.52 -14.56
CA VAL A 186 -7.66 -5.88 -13.22
C VAL A 186 -7.18 -7.28 -12.83
N ILE A 187 -7.39 -8.27 -13.69
CA ILE A 187 -6.95 -9.66 -13.43
C ILE A 187 -5.42 -9.71 -13.22
N TYR A 188 -4.69 -9.00 -14.06
CA TYR A 188 -3.23 -8.95 -13.98
C TYR A 188 -2.76 -8.33 -12.64
N MET A 189 -3.31 -7.19 -12.25
CA MET A 189 -2.98 -6.52 -10.98
C MET A 189 -3.39 -7.37 -9.76
N MET A 190 -4.54 -8.04 -9.80
CA MET A 190 -4.93 -8.98 -8.75
C MET A 190 -3.89 -10.09 -8.57
N ASN A 191 -3.33 -10.62 -9.65
CA ASN A 191 -2.27 -11.63 -9.59
C ASN A 191 -0.96 -11.06 -9.02
N ILE A 192 -0.58 -9.82 -9.40
CA ILE A 192 0.60 -9.13 -8.83
C ILE A 192 0.45 -9.01 -7.32
N TYR A 193 -0.68 -8.49 -6.81
CA TYR A 193 -0.92 -8.33 -5.38
C TYR A 193 -0.88 -9.68 -4.64
N ASN A 194 -1.52 -10.71 -5.21
CA ASN A 194 -1.52 -12.05 -4.63
C ASN A 194 -0.13 -12.68 -4.59
N ASN A 195 0.66 -12.51 -5.63
CA ASN A 195 2.04 -13.01 -5.66
C ASN A 195 2.92 -12.24 -4.68
N LYS A 196 2.82 -10.91 -4.68
CA LYS A 196 3.60 -10.07 -3.77
C LYS A 196 3.36 -10.43 -2.29
N ILE A 197 2.10 -10.62 -1.88
CA ILE A 197 1.82 -11.02 -0.49
C ILE A 197 2.33 -12.43 -0.17
N LYS A 198 2.27 -13.37 -1.12
CA LYS A 198 2.85 -14.71 -0.94
C LYS A 198 4.36 -14.64 -0.78
N ASP A 199 5.04 -13.84 -1.60
CA ASP A 199 6.50 -13.66 -1.52
C ASP A 199 6.91 -13.08 -0.17
N ILE A 200 6.18 -12.05 0.33
CA ILE A 200 6.42 -11.45 1.63
C ILE A 200 6.29 -12.48 2.76
N ILE A 201 5.26 -13.32 2.71
CA ILE A 201 5.02 -14.38 3.70
C ILE A 201 6.15 -15.42 3.65
N ASN A 202 6.52 -15.88 2.44
CA ASN A 202 7.54 -16.90 2.25
C ASN A 202 8.93 -16.40 2.67
N GLU A 203 9.27 -15.16 2.37
CA GLU A 203 10.55 -14.56 2.77
C GLU A 203 10.64 -14.32 4.29
N ASN A 204 9.52 -14.14 4.96
CA ASN A 204 9.38 -13.90 6.41
C ASN A 204 10.29 -12.80 6.98
N LYS A 205 10.64 -11.81 6.13
CA LYS A 205 11.49 -10.67 6.52
C LYS A 205 10.68 -9.48 7.02
N ILE A 206 9.44 -9.35 6.56
CA ILE A 206 8.53 -8.26 6.90
C ILE A 206 7.29 -8.87 7.54
N ASN A 207 6.99 -8.48 8.77
CA ASN A 207 5.80 -8.96 9.46
C ASN A 207 4.56 -8.22 8.94
N VAL A 208 3.70 -8.94 8.22
CA VAL A 208 2.43 -8.42 7.68
C VAL A 208 1.26 -9.16 8.31
N LYS A 209 0.35 -8.43 8.94
CA LYS A 209 -0.91 -9.00 9.43
C LYS A 209 -1.91 -9.09 8.28
N ILE A 210 -2.41 -10.30 8.01
CA ILE A 210 -3.45 -10.53 7.01
C ILE A 210 -4.80 -10.49 7.68
N VAL A 211 -5.71 -9.71 7.10
CA VAL A 211 -7.09 -9.56 7.56
C VAL A 211 -8.02 -9.96 6.41
N GLU A 212 -8.80 -11.02 6.60
CA GLU A 212 -9.82 -11.48 5.65
C GLU A 212 -11.16 -10.84 5.98
N LEU A 213 -11.69 -10.05 5.03
CA LEU A 213 -12.91 -9.27 5.24
C LEU A 213 -14.12 -10.15 5.60
N GLU A 214 -14.21 -11.33 5.01
CA GLU A 214 -15.29 -12.28 5.24
C GLU A 214 -15.33 -12.85 6.68
N ASN A 215 -14.21 -12.78 7.39
CA ASN A 215 -14.11 -13.24 8.77
C ASN A 215 -14.62 -12.20 9.80
N PHE A 216 -14.92 -10.99 9.35
CA PHE A 216 -15.49 -9.93 10.17
C PHE A 216 -17.01 -10.02 10.19
N SER A 217 -17.57 -10.86 11.07
CA SER A 217 -19.02 -11.08 11.17
C SER A 217 -19.77 -10.00 11.95
N SER A 218 -19.09 -9.15 12.72
CA SER A 218 -19.71 -8.02 13.40
C SER A 218 -18.72 -6.93 13.82
N MET A 219 -19.18 -5.67 13.87
CA MET A 219 -18.43 -4.52 14.39
C MET A 219 -18.03 -4.67 15.88
N ALA A 220 -18.77 -5.46 16.65
CA ALA A 220 -18.45 -5.73 18.06
C ALA A 220 -17.19 -6.57 18.21
N LEU A 221 -16.99 -7.57 17.35
CA LEU A 221 -15.76 -8.37 17.31
C LEU A 221 -14.55 -7.54 16.89
N LEU A 222 -14.74 -6.59 15.99
CA LEU A 222 -13.66 -5.69 15.54
C LEU A 222 -13.13 -4.80 16.69
N LYS A 223 -14.03 -4.27 17.53
CA LYS A 223 -13.64 -3.43 18.69
C LYS A 223 -12.94 -4.23 19.79
N GLN A 224 -13.28 -5.50 19.97
CA GLN A 224 -12.70 -6.37 21.00
C GLN A 224 -11.29 -6.87 20.66
N HIS A 225 -10.94 -6.87 19.36
CA HIS A 225 -9.63 -7.31 18.84
C HIS A 225 -8.78 -6.16 18.30
N ALA A 226 -9.15 -4.93 18.62
CA ALA A 226 -8.38 -3.75 18.29
C ALA A 226 -7.01 -3.78 19.00
N PHE A 227 -6.02 -3.35 18.31
CA PHE A 227 -4.61 -3.34 18.61
C PHE A 227 -4.28 -3.08 20.09
N ASP A 228 -3.67 -4.04 20.76
CA ASP A 228 -2.95 -3.81 21.99
C ASP A 228 -1.63 -3.10 21.66
N THR A 229 -1.64 -1.77 21.74
CA THR A 229 -0.47 -0.94 21.47
C THR A 229 0.59 -1.04 22.55
N SER A 230 0.25 -1.65 23.72
CA SER A 230 1.15 -1.81 24.87
C SER A 230 2.11 -2.99 24.73
N LYS A 231 1.80 -3.97 23.87
CA LYS A 231 2.66 -5.11 23.56
C LYS A 231 3.24 -5.00 22.17
N HIS A 232 4.50 -5.36 22.02
CA HIS A 232 5.30 -5.29 20.78
C HIS A 232 4.76 -6.14 19.60
N SER A 233 3.60 -6.77 19.73
CA SER A 233 2.90 -7.54 18.71
C SER A 233 1.46 -7.07 18.60
N ILE A 234 1.07 -6.71 17.38
CA ILE A 234 -0.35 -6.53 17.04
C ILE A 234 -0.96 -7.92 16.93
N GLU A 235 -1.49 -8.45 18.02
CA GLU A 235 -2.28 -9.68 18.00
C GLU A 235 -3.74 -9.35 17.67
N LEU A 236 -4.08 -9.37 16.39
CA LEU A 236 -5.45 -9.61 15.99
C LEU A 236 -5.71 -11.12 16.16
N SER A 237 -6.27 -11.54 17.28
CA SER A 237 -6.71 -12.93 17.44
C SER A 237 -7.80 -13.20 16.41
N LEU A 238 -7.46 -13.97 15.38
CA LEU A 238 -8.44 -14.46 14.41
C LEU A 238 -9.43 -15.38 15.17
N CYS A 239 -10.72 -15.11 15.06
CA CYS A 239 -11.77 -15.97 15.58
C CYS A 239 -11.52 -17.42 15.16
N LYS A 240 -11.32 -18.29 16.15
CA LYS A 240 -11.47 -19.72 15.95
C LYS A 240 -12.92 -19.97 15.51
N LYS A 241 -13.10 -20.67 14.40
CA LYS A 241 -14.43 -21.16 13.98
C LYS A 241 -15.05 -21.90 15.17
N PRO A 242 -16.33 -21.65 15.50
CA PRO A 242 -17.04 -22.56 16.38
C PRO A 242 -17.11 -23.93 15.68
N LYS A 243 -16.87 -24.96 16.48
CA LYS A 243 -16.99 -26.37 16.05
C LYS A 243 -18.41 -26.67 15.61
#